data_a6231e89fd1a7f7d2e7cb692ebc9b7dd
#
_entry.id   a6231e89fd1a7f7d2e7cb692ebc9b7dd
#
_cell.length_a   1.000
_cell.length_b   1.000
_cell.length_c   1.000
_cell.angle_alpha   90.00
_cell.angle_beta   90.00
_cell.angle_gamma   90.00
#
_symmetry.space_group_name_H-M   'P 1'
#
loop_
_entity.id
_entity.type
_entity.pdbx_description
1 polymer ?
#
loop_
_entity_poly.entity_id
_entity_poly.type
_entity_poly.pdbx_seq_one_letter_code
_entity_poly.pdbx_strand_id
1 'polypeptide(L)'
;MAVSMADITKLRKMTGAGMMDCKNALTESEGDFDKAVEIIRKKGQAVAAKRSDRETSEGCVLAKSTGDYAAMIALKCETDFVAKNADFVALTQAILDAAIANKCQTLDDVKALPMGSGTIADAIVERSGITGEKTELDGYFFVSGACTAVYNHMNKNQLCTIVSFNKVCDEKVAHEICMQIAAMNPIAID
;
A
#
# COMPACT_ATOMS: atom_id res chain seq x y z
N MET A 1 21.59 -19.92 22.33
CA MET A 1 22.45 -20.15 21.13
C MET A 1 22.92 -18.80 20.59
N ALA A 2 24.14 -18.73 20.03
CA ALA A 2 24.59 -17.48 19.41
C ALA A 2 23.83 -17.28 18.09
N VAL A 3 23.14 -16.15 17.96
CA VAL A 3 22.41 -15.76 16.74
C VAL A 3 23.42 -15.47 15.62
N SER A 4 23.33 -16.19 14.51
CA SER A 4 24.24 -16.02 13.38
C SER A 4 23.81 -14.85 12.48
N MET A 5 24.76 -14.28 11.71
CA MET A 5 24.46 -13.28 10.69
C MET A 5 23.55 -13.82 9.56
N ALA A 6 23.66 -15.14 9.29
CA ALA A 6 22.81 -15.81 8.31
C ALA A 6 21.35 -15.84 8.78
N ASP A 7 21.10 -16.15 10.06
CA ASP A 7 19.76 -16.15 10.65
C ASP A 7 19.13 -14.75 10.66
N ILE A 8 19.93 -13.73 11.03
CA ILE A 8 19.50 -12.33 11.00
C ILE A 8 19.10 -11.92 9.57
N THR A 9 19.92 -12.26 8.58
CA THR A 9 19.65 -11.96 7.18
C THR A 9 18.41 -12.69 6.66
N LYS A 10 18.22 -13.95 7.06
CA LYS A 10 17.04 -14.75 6.72
C LYS A 10 15.77 -14.12 7.32
N LEU A 11 15.77 -13.79 8.62
CA LEU A 11 14.63 -13.18 9.27
C LEU A 11 14.30 -11.80 8.67
N ARG A 12 15.33 -11.01 8.33
CA ARG A 12 15.14 -9.73 7.64
C ARG A 12 14.49 -9.89 6.26
N LYS A 13 14.87 -10.90 5.48
CA LYS A 13 14.22 -11.19 4.18
C LYS A 13 12.77 -11.63 4.35
N MET A 14 12.43 -12.29 5.44
CA MET A 14 11.06 -12.73 5.73
C MET A 14 10.17 -11.58 6.21
N THR A 15 10.71 -10.69 7.02
CA THR A 15 9.91 -9.65 7.73
C THR A 15 10.11 -8.24 7.21
N GLY A 16 11.17 -7.95 6.44
CA GLY A 16 11.56 -6.60 6.06
C GLY A 16 12.09 -5.73 7.20
N ALA A 17 12.12 -6.22 8.43
CA ALA A 17 12.53 -5.48 9.61
C ALA A 17 14.03 -5.11 9.59
N GLY A 18 14.42 -4.11 10.41
CA GLY A 18 15.80 -3.70 10.55
C GLY A 18 16.71 -4.80 11.11
N MET A 19 18.00 -4.80 10.74
CA MET A 19 18.96 -5.84 11.18
C MET A 19 19.06 -5.96 12.71
N MET A 20 19.00 -4.83 13.43
CA MET A 20 19.05 -4.84 14.89
C MET A 20 17.78 -5.42 15.49
N ASP A 21 16.63 -5.15 14.89
CA ASP A 21 15.35 -5.70 15.34
C ASP A 21 15.29 -7.21 15.13
N CYS A 22 15.76 -7.68 13.97
CA CYS A 22 15.89 -9.11 13.70
C CYS A 22 16.85 -9.80 14.67
N LYS A 23 18.01 -9.18 14.95
CA LYS A 23 18.97 -9.71 15.94
C LYS A 23 18.35 -9.81 17.33
N ASN A 24 17.70 -8.74 17.79
CA ASN A 24 17.07 -8.69 19.12
C ASN A 24 15.93 -9.73 19.22
N ALA A 25 15.07 -9.81 18.20
CA ALA A 25 13.99 -10.80 18.16
C ALA A 25 14.50 -12.24 18.18
N LEU A 26 15.53 -12.55 17.39
CA LEU A 26 16.15 -13.90 17.42
C LEU A 26 16.84 -14.20 18.76
N THR A 27 17.42 -13.19 19.40
CA THR A 27 18.04 -13.38 20.72
C THR A 27 16.97 -13.66 21.78
N GLU A 28 15.88 -12.90 21.78
CA GLU A 28 14.76 -13.03 22.72
C GLU A 28 14.00 -14.35 22.52
N SER A 29 13.88 -14.80 21.25
CA SER A 29 13.23 -16.06 20.92
C SER A 29 14.16 -17.28 21.03
N GLU A 30 15.40 -17.11 21.48
CA GLU A 30 16.42 -18.17 21.56
C GLU A 30 16.68 -18.87 20.21
N GLY A 31 16.51 -18.15 19.10
CA GLY A 31 16.70 -18.64 17.73
C GLY A 31 15.46 -19.24 17.08
N ASP A 32 14.31 -19.22 17.75
CA ASP A 32 13.03 -19.65 17.20
C ASP A 32 12.51 -18.58 16.23
N PHE A 33 12.43 -18.92 14.92
CA PHE A 33 12.02 -17.97 13.89
C PHE A 33 10.56 -17.54 13.97
N ASP A 34 9.67 -18.46 14.34
CA ASP A 34 8.23 -18.15 14.41
C ASP A 34 7.96 -17.18 15.57
N LYS A 35 8.59 -17.42 16.72
CA LYS A 35 8.54 -16.48 17.84
C LYS A 35 9.21 -15.15 17.53
N ALA A 36 10.32 -15.16 16.80
CA ALA A 36 10.99 -13.92 16.39
C ALA A 36 10.11 -13.06 15.46
N VAL A 37 9.41 -13.68 14.52
CA VAL A 37 8.41 -13.01 13.67
C VAL A 37 7.30 -12.37 14.53
N GLU A 38 6.78 -13.11 15.50
CA GLU A 38 5.74 -12.62 16.42
C GLU A 38 6.21 -11.42 17.27
N ILE A 39 7.48 -11.46 17.75
CA ILE A 39 8.10 -10.34 18.48
C ILE A 39 8.19 -9.10 17.59
N ILE A 40 8.64 -9.26 16.34
CA ILE A 40 8.72 -8.17 15.36
C ILE A 40 7.33 -7.58 15.10
N ARG A 41 6.32 -8.43 14.91
CA ARG A 41 4.93 -8.02 14.70
C ARG A 41 4.38 -7.20 15.87
N LYS A 42 4.56 -7.67 17.11
CA LYS A 42 4.15 -6.94 18.33
C LYS A 42 4.85 -5.59 18.46
N LYS A 43 6.15 -5.55 18.14
CA LYS A 43 6.90 -4.29 18.10
C LYS A 43 6.33 -3.33 17.06
N GLY A 44 5.99 -3.81 15.87
CA GLY A 44 5.34 -3.03 14.82
C GLY A 44 4.02 -2.42 15.28
N GLN A 45 3.17 -3.22 15.92
CA GLN A 45 1.91 -2.75 16.50
C GLN A 45 2.12 -1.64 17.55
N ALA A 46 3.12 -1.80 18.43
CA ALA A 46 3.45 -0.78 19.43
C ALA A 46 3.96 0.54 18.80
N VAL A 47 4.72 0.46 17.71
CA VAL A 47 5.15 1.64 16.94
C VAL A 47 3.96 2.32 16.28
N ALA A 48 3.10 1.58 15.60
CA ALA A 48 1.88 2.10 14.97
C ALA A 48 0.96 2.79 15.98
N ALA A 49 0.74 2.17 17.14
CA ALA A 49 -0.08 2.74 18.22
C ALA A 49 0.50 4.08 18.76
N LYS A 50 1.82 4.17 18.94
CA LYS A 50 2.49 5.39 19.42
C LYS A 50 2.48 6.52 18.39
N ARG A 51 2.21 6.21 17.13
CA ARG A 51 2.21 7.18 16.02
C ARG A 51 0.82 7.44 15.45
N SER A 52 -0.24 6.93 16.09
CA SER A 52 -1.63 7.10 15.65
C SER A 52 -2.01 8.56 15.39
N ASP A 53 -1.49 9.48 16.22
CA ASP A 53 -1.80 10.91 16.16
C ASP A 53 -0.90 11.71 15.22
N ARG A 54 0.05 11.03 14.53
CA ARG A 54 0.92 11.69 13.55
C ARG A 54 0.16 11.98 12.28
N GLU A 55 0.47 13.11 11.66
CA GLU A 55 -0.06 13.49 10.36
C GLU A 55 0.72 12.79 9.25
N THR A 56 0.01 12.27 8.24
CA THR A 56 0.57 11.63 7.05
C THR A 56 0.36 12.54 5.86
N SER A 57 1.36 13.36 5.52
CA SER A 57 1.31 14.32 4.42
C SER A 57 1.84 13.78 3.10
N GLU A 58 2.59 12.67 3.14
CA GLU A 58 3.20 12.03 1.99
C GLU A 58 2.55 10.66 1.69
N GLY A 59 2.88 10.06 0.55
CA GLY A 59 2.34 8.74 0.23
C GLY A 59 2.54 8.29 -1.21
N CYS A 60 1.91 7.17 -1.52
CA CYS A 60 1.88 6.56 -2.84
C CYS A 60 0.42 6.40 -3.29
N VAL A 61 0.08 6.99 -4.43
CA VAL A 61 -1.23 6.88 -5.07
C VAL A 61 -1.08 6.11 -6.37
N LEU A 62 -1.87 5.04 -6.52
CA LEU A 62 -1.87 4.20 -7.71
C LEU A 62 -3.29 3.92 -8.18
N ALA A 63 -3.46 3.83 -9.49
CA ALA A 63 -4.70 3.45 -10.14
C ALA A 63 -4.49 2.33 -11.16
N LYS A 64 -5.49 1.46 -11.31
CA LYS A 64 -5.51 0.36 -12.28
C LYS A 64 -6.92 0.10 -12.79
N SER A 65 -7.04 -0.22 -14.09
CA SER A 65 -8.28 -0.61 -14.76
C SER A 65 -8.21 -2.07 -15.21
N THR A 66 -9.38 -2.73 -15.23
CA THR A 66 -9.60 -4.06 -15.83
C THR A 66 -10.60 -4.01 -16.99
N GLY A 67 -10.87 -2.83 -17.53
CA GLY A 67 -11.77 -2.61 -18.66
C GLY A 67 -13.15 -2.13 -18.22
N ASP A 68 -13.87 -2.89 -17.41
CA ASP A 68 -15.21 -2.56 -16.88
C ASP A 68 -15.18 -1.98 -15.46
N TYR A 69 -14.04 -2.08 -14.79
CA TYR A 69 -13.83 -1.64 -13.43
C TYR A 69 -12.43 -1.00 -13.28
N ALA A 70 -12.37 0.13 -12.62
CA ALA A 70 -11.11 0.75 -12.25
C ALA A 70 -11.14 1.21 -10.80
N ALA A 71 -10.00 1.12 -10.13
CA ALA A 71 -9.86 1.61 -8.78
C ALA A 71 -8.55 2.38 -8.60
N MET A 72 -8.54 3.24 -7.58
CA MET A 72 -7.34 3.90 -7.08
C MET A 72 -7.27 3.80 -5.57
N ILE A 73 -6.05 3.80 -5.05
CA ILE A 73 -5.78 3.84 -3.61
C ILE A 73 -4.74 4.91 -3.29
N ALA A 74 -4.80 5.40 -2.06
CA ALA A 74 -3.80 6.26 -1.46
C ALA A 74 -3.28 5.61 -0.17
N LEU A 75 -2.06 5.09 -0.21
CA LEU A 75 -1.33 4.65 0.98
C LEU A 75 -0.43 5.79 1.43
N LYS A 76 -0.66 6.31 2.64
CA LYS A 76 -0.01 7.51 3.17
C LYS A 76 1.06 7.17 4.20
N CYS A 77 2.05 8.05 4.33
CA CYS A 77 3.14 8.00 5.32
C CYS A 77 3.57 9.41 5.74
N GLU A 78 4.53 9.50 6.67
CA GLU A 78 4.97 10.79 7.20
C GLU A 78 5.95 11.52 6.26
N THR A 79 6.85 10.77 5.57
CA THR A 79 7.91 11.37 4.74
C THR A 79 7.93 10.85 3.30
N ASP A 80 8.50 11.66 2.41
CA ASP A 80 8.73 11.31 1.01
C ASP A 80 9.78 10.19 0.83
N PHE A 81 10.69 10.01 1.80
CA PHE A 81 11.65 8.90 1.81
C PHE A 81 10.94 7.55 1.87
N VAL A 82 9.94 7.42 2.75
CA VAL A 82 9.12 6.21 2.85
C VAL A 82 8.21 6.08 1.65
N ALA A 83 7.57 7.16 1.19
CA ALA A 83 6.69 7.14 0.02
C ALA A 83 7.39 6.63 -1.26
N LYS A 84 8.67 6.94 -1.43
CA LYS A 84 9.50 6.54 -2.58
C LYS A 84 10.18 5.17 -2.40
N ASN A 85 10.08 4.57 -1.22
CA ASN A 85 10.69 3.26 -0.96
C ASN A 85 10.03 2.17 -1.82
N ALA A 86 10.86 1.33 -2.47
CA ALA A 86 10.37 0.29 -3.37
C ALA A 86 9.40 -0.70 -2.70
N ASP A 87 9.64 -1.07 -1.44
CA ASP A 87 8.76 -1.97 -0.70
C ASP A 87 7.44 -1.30 -0.32
N PHE A 88 7.43 0.02 -0.10
CA PHE A 88 6.21 0.79 0.15
C PHE A 88 5.35 0.87 -1.10
N VAL A 89 5.96 1.15 -2.25
CA VAL A 89 5.28 1.17 -3.55
C VAL A 89 4.77 -0.23 -3.91
N ALA A 90 5.56 -1.28 -3.66
CA ALA A 90 5.15 -2.67 -3.89
C ALA A 90 3.96 -3.08 -3.01
N LEU A 91 3.94 -2.67 -1.74
CA LEU A 91 2.78 -2.88 -0.86
C LEU A 91 1.55 -2.16 -1.40
N THR A 92 1.69 -0.89 -1.81
CA THR A 92 0.58 -0.13 -2.40
C THR A 92 0.02 -0.85 -3.64
N GLN A 93 0.89 -1.33 -4.53
CA GLN A 93 0.47 -2.09 -5.71
C GLN A 93 -0.25 -3.39 -5.34
N ALA A 94 0.26 -4.14 -4.37
CA ALA A 94 -0.36 -5.38 -3.93
C ALA A 94 -1.75 -5.14 -3.32
N ILE A 95 -1.94 -4.07 -2.55
CA ILE A 95 -3.25 -3.67 -2.01
C ILE A 95 -4.22 -3.33 -3.15
N LEU A 96 -3.79 -2.54 -4.13
CA LEU A 96 -4.61 -2.17 -5.29
C LEU A 96 -5.02 -3.42 -6.10
N ASP A 97 -4.09 -4.33 -6.36
CA ASP A 97 -4.36 -5.56 -7.10
C ASP A 97 -5.38 -6.45 -6.35
N ALA A 98 -5.26 -6.57 -5.03
CA ALA A 98 -6.21 -7.30 -4.21
C ALA A 98 -7.60 -6.64 -4.21
N ALA A 99 -7.68 -5.31 -4.09
CA ALA A 99 -8.94 -4.56 -4.13
C ALA A 99 -9.67 -4.72 -5.47
N ILE A 100 -8.94 -4.67 -6.58
CA ILE A 100 -9.49 -4.85 -7.93
C ILE A 100 -9.96 -6.29 -8.14
N ALA A 101 -9.16 -7.28 -7.76
CA ALA A 101 -9.53 -8.69 -7.91
C ALA A 101 -10.82 -9.04 -7.17
N ASN A 102 -11.11 -8.37 -6.06
CA ASN A 102 -12.31 -8.56 -5.26
C ASN A 102 -13.41 -7.54 -5.54
N LYS A 103 -13.19 -6.58 -6.46
CA LYS A 103 -14.14 -5.49 -6.77
C LYS A 103 -14.71 -4.84 -5.51
N CYS A 104 -13.85 -4.48 -4.55
CA CYS A 104 -14.23 -3.89 -3.27
C CYS A 104 -15.09 -2.64 -3.46
N GLN A 105 -16.03 -2.42 -2.57
CA GLN A 105 -16.96 -1.28 -2.63
C GLN A 105 -16.60 -0.19 -1.61
N THR A 106 -15.88 -0.57 -0.56
CA THR A 106 -15.51 0.34 0.53
C THR A 106 -14.04 0.19 0.90
N LEU A 107 -13.51 1.21 1.59
CA LEU A 107 -12.17 1.17 2.16
C LEU A 107 -12.02 0.04 3.20
N ASP A 108 -13.08 -0.23 3.95
CA ASP A 108 -13.09 -1.27 4.96
C ASP A 108 -13.08 -2.67 4.34
N ASP A 109 -13.76 -2.86 3.19
CA ASP A 109 -13.64 -4.11 2.43
C ASP A 109 -12.19 -4.36 2.01
N VAL A 110 -11.49 -3.33 1.53
CA VAL A 110 -10.08 -3.44 1.15
C VAL A 110 -9.23 -3.81 2.36
N LYS A 111 -9.40 -3.12 3.50
CA LYS A 111 -8.62 -3.38 4.73
C LYS A 111 -8.82 -4.80 5.28
N ALA A 112 -10.00 -5.39 5.05
CA ALA A 112 -10.34 -6.74 5.52
C ALA A 112 -9.81 -7.87 4.62
N LEU A 113 -9.35 -7.58 3.40
CA LEU A 113 -8.83 -8.60 2.48
C LEU A 113 -7.60 -9.32 3.06
N PRO A 114 -7.45 -10.61 2.79
CA PRO A 114 -6.29 -11.37 3.21
C PRO A 114 -5.01 -10.87 2.52
N MET A 115 -3.93 -10.73 3.29
CA MET A 115 -2.61 -10.40 2.79
C MET A 115 -1.53 -11.02 3.68
N GLY A 116 -0.69 -11.87 3.10
CA GLY A 116 0.31 -12.63 3.86
C GLY A 116 -0.33 -13.55 4.90
N SER A 117 0.07 -13.42 6.15
CA SER A 117 -0.48 -14.21 7.28
C SER A 117 -1.66 -13.54 8.00
N GLY A 118 -2.10 -12.38 7.53
CA GLY A 118 -3.17 -11.59 8.14
C GLY A 118 -4.03 -10.89 7.10
N THR A 119 -4.43 -9.67 7.40
CA THR A 119 -5.20 -8.79 6.54
C THR A 119 -4.36 -7.66 5.96
N ILE A 120 -4.90 -6.90 5.01
CA ILE A 120 -4.29 -5.65 4.54
C ILE A 120 -4.10 -4.66 5.70
N ALA A 121 -5.06 -4.57 6.63
CA ALA A 121 -4.92 -3.74 7.82
C ALA A 121 -3.69 -4.16 8.66
N ASP A 122 -3.47 -5.46 8.83
CA ASP A 122 -2.29 -5.98 9.55
C ASP A 122 -0.98 -5.64 8.82
N ALA A 123 -0.95 -5.78 7.49
CA ALA A 123 0.22 -5.45 6.67
C ALA A 123 0.58 -3.95 6.74
N ILE A 124 -0.41 -3.06 6.83
CA ILE A 124 -0.22 -1.61 7.02
C ILE A 124 0.40 -1.31 8.40
N VAL A 125 -0.10 -1.95 9.44
CA VAL A 125 0.45 -1.84 10.81
C VAL A 125 1.89 -2.36 10.85
N GLU A 126 2.16 -3.50 10.21
CA GLU A 126 3.49 -4.06 10.08
C GLU A 126 4.44 -3.09 9.34
N ARG A 127 3.99 -2.46 8.26
CA ARG A 127 4.76 -1.45 7.52
C ARG A 127 5.12 -0.26 8.41
N SER A 128 4.20 0.22 9.24
CA SER A 128 4.47 1.27 10.23
C SER A 128 5.60 0.86 11.20
N GLY A 129 5.60 -0.39 11.63
CA GLY A 129 6.66 -0.94 12.49
C GLY A 129 8.02 -1.01 11.80
N ILE A 130 8.04 -1.41 10.52
CA ILE A 130 9.27 -1.55 9.72
C ILE A 130 9.90 -0.19 9.43
N THR A 131 9.09 0.78 9.01
CA THR A 131 9.56 2.12 8.62
C THR A 131 9.79 3.03 9.83
N GLY A 132 9.14 2.74 10.95
CA GLY A 132 9.11 3.63 12.10
C GLY A 132 8.23 4.86 11.90
N GLU A 133 7.44 4.92 10.82
CA GLU A 133 6.52 6.00 10.49
C GLU A 133 5.07 5.52 10.51
N LYS A 134 4.12 6.41 10.77
CA LYS A 134 2.70 6.12 10.56
C LYS A 134 2.46 5.79 9.10
N THR A 135 1.83 4.65 8.85
CA THR A 135 1.32 4.25 7.54
C THR A 135 -0.17 4.06 7.65
N GLU A 136 -0.94 4.63 6.73
CA GLU A 136 -2.39 4.46 6.70
C GLU A 136 -2.92 4.38 5.26
N LEU A 137 -3.91 3.52 5.05
CA LEU A 137 -4.70 3.50 3.83
C LEU A 137 -5.84 4.51 4.03
N ASP A 138 -5.70 5.69 3.42
CA ASP A 138 -6.59 6.84 3.62
C ASP A 138 -7.62 6.99 2.51
N GLY A 139 -7.27 6.58 1.28
CA GLY A 139 -8.14 6.71 0.12
C GLY A 139 -8.34 5.40 -0.64
N TYR A 140 -9.60 5.11 -0.95
CA TYR A 140 -10.02 4.09 -1.91
C TYR A 140 -11.20 4.63 -2.70
N PHE A 141 -11.07 4.65 -4.02
CA PHE A 141 -12.12 5.06 -4.94
C PHE A 141 -12.17 4.08 -6.09
N PHE A 142 -13.37 3.84 -6.61
CA PHE A 142 -13.58 2.99 -7.77
C PHE A 142 -14.64 3.57 -8.70
N VAL A 143 -14.58 3.17 -9.96
CA VAL A 143 -15.60 3.43 -10.97
C VAL A 143 -15.84 2.15 -11.75
N SER A 144 -17.05 1.98 -12.26
CA SER A 144 -17.44 0.88 -13.15
C SER A 144 -18.30 1.38 -14.29
N GLY A 145 -18.26 0.71 -15.44
CA GLY A 145 -19.03 1.08 -16.61
C GLY A 145 -18.70 0.26 -17.84
N ALA A 146 -19.20 0.68 -18.99
CA ALA A 146 -18.95 -0.01 -20.25
C ALA A 146 -17.46 -0.01 -20.66
N CYS A 147 -16.71 0.99 -20.20
CA CYS A 147 -15.28 1.11 -20.36
C CYS A 147 -14.73 1.96 -19.21
N THR A 148 -13.57 1.60 -18.67
CA THR A 148 -12.86 2.41 -17.67
C THR A 148 -11.44 2.67 -18.12
N ALA A 149 -10.90 3.82 -17.74
CA ALA A 149 -9.51 4.20 -18.01
C ALA A 149 -8.86 4.81 -16.77
N VAL A 150 -7.53 4.75 -16.76
CA VAL A 150 -6.72 5.31 -15.68
C VAL A 150 -5.52 6.07 -16.23
N TYR A 151 -5.03 7.02 -15.44
CA TYR A 151 -3.77 7.70 -15.68
C TYR A 151 -3.00 7.82 -14.37
N ASN A 152 -1.76 7.34 -14.37
CA ASN A 152 -0.82 7.53 -13.27
C ASN A 152 0.24 8.54 -13.73
N HIS A 153 0.29 9.72 -13.10
CA HIS A 153 1.06 10.85 -13.59
C HIS A 153 2.57 10.63 -13.44
N MET A 154 3.29 10.59 -14.57
CA MET A 154 4.76 10.55 -14.66
C MET A 154 5.44 9.47 -13.80
N ASN A 155 4.73 8.43 -13.41
CA ASN A 155 5.22 7.37 -12.50
C ASN A 155 5.79 7.92 -11.16
N LYS A 156 5.34 9.10 -10.73
CA LYS A 156 5.72 9.70 -9.43
C LYS A 156 4.88 9.21 -8.27
N ASN A 157 3.82 8.46 -8.56
CA ASN A 157 2.90 7.87 -7.59
C ASN A 157 2.26 8.90 -6.62
N GLN A 158 2.02 10.12 -7.08
CA GLN A 158 1.45 11.21 -6.29
C GLN A 158 0.12 11.73 -6.85
N LEU A 159 -0.17 11.43 -8.10
CA LEU A 159 -1.38 11.84 -8.79
C LEU A 159 -1.83 10.74 -9.74
N CYS A 160 -3.08 10.36 -9.65
CA CYS A 160 -3.72 9.49 -10.63
C CYS A 160 -5.18 9.91 -10.85
N THR A 161 -5.75 9.47 -11.96
CA THR A 161 -7.16 9.63 -12.29
C THR A 161 -7.77 8.30 -12.70
N ILE A 162 -9.04 8.13 -12.39
CA ILE A 162 -9.88 7.02 -12.88
C ILE A 162 -11.12 7.60 -13.53
N VAL A 163 -11.55 7.02 -14.64
CA VAL A 163 -12.73 7.47 -15.39
C VAL A 163 -13.55 6.27 -15.82
N SER A 164 -14.87 6.40 -15.76
CA SER A 164 -15.84 5.48 -16.34
C SER A 164 -16.55 6.13 -17.51
N PHE A 165 -16.72 5.38 -18.58
CA PHE A 165 -17.44 5.79 -19.78
C PHE A 165 -18.73 4.98 -19.93
N ASN A 166 -19.79 5.60 -20.43
CA ASN A 166 -21.07 4.95 -20.70
C ASN A 166 -21.07 4.10 -21.98
N LYS A 167 -19.99 4.19 -22.77
CA LYS A 167 -19.78 3.41 -24.00
C LYS A 167 -18.31 2.99 -24.08
N VAL A 168 -18.06 1.92 -24.82
CA VAL A 168 -16.70 1.54 -25.20
C VAL A 168 -16.11 2.66 -26.04
N CYS A 169 -14.91 3.08 -25.71
CA CYS A 169 -14.16 4.08 -26.44
C CYS A 169 -12.76 3.57 -26.80
N ASP A 170 -12.13 4.26 -27.72
CA ASP A 170 -10.73 4.02 -28.07
C ASP A 170 -9.82 4.23 -26.87
N GLU A 171 -8.86 3.32 -26.66
CA GLU A 171 -7.96 3.34 -25.49
C GLU A 171 -7.14 4.63 -25.42
N LYS A 172 -6.66 5.13 -26.56
CA LYS A 172 -5.88 6.36 -26.62
C LYS A 172 -6.74 7.57 -26.22
N VAL A 173 -7.95 7.66 -26.74
CA VAL A 173 -8.90 8.73 -26.38
C VAL A 173 -9.25 8.68 -24.90
N ALA A 174 -9.52 7.50 -24.36
CA ALA A 174 -9.79 7.31 -22.93
C ALA A 174 -8.62 7.77 -22.06
N HIS A 175 -7.39 7.41 -22.44
CA HIS A 175 -6.16 7.84 -21.76
C HIS A 175 -5.95 9.36 -21.82
N GLU A 176 -6.15 9.97 -23.00
CA GLU A 176 -6.04 11.43 -23.18
C GLU A 176 -7.06 12.18 -22.30
N ILE A 177 -8.29 11.67 -22.15
CA ILE A 177 -9.29 12.25 -21.24
C ILE A 177 -8.80 12.17 -19.79
N CYS A 178 -8.26 11.03 -19.36
CA CYS A 178 -7.69 10.90 -18.01
C CYS A 178 -6.55 11.90 -17.77
N MET A 179 -5.69 12.12 -18.76
CA MET A 179 -4.63 13.14 -18.71
C MET A 179 -5.19 14.56 -18.57
N GLN A 180 -6.24 14.89 -19.33
CA GLN A 180 -6.90 16.19 -19.23
C GLN A 180 -7.49 16.42 -17.84
N ILE A 181 -8.13 15.41 -17.25
CA ILE A 181 -8.66 15.49 -15.89
C ILE A 181 -7.54 15.73 -14.90
N ALA A 182 -6.40 15.02 -15.01
CA ALA A 182 -5.25 15.25 -14.16
C ALA A 182 -4.68 16.66 -14.28
N ALA A 183 -4.66 17.22 -15.49
CA ALA A 183 -4.11 18.56 -15.77
C ALA A 183 -5.04 19.70 -15.35
N MET A 184 -6.34 19.53 -15.56
CA MET A 184 -7.33 20.60 -15.40
C MET A 184 -8.01 20.60 -14.03
N ASN A 185 -7.90 19.48 -13.29
CA ASN A 185 -8.53 19.29 -11.97
C ASN A 185 -9.99 19.80 -11.92
N PRO A 186 -10.88 19.27 -12.80
CA PRO A 186 -12.26 19.73 -12.89
C PRO A 186 -13.01 19.46 -11.59
N ILE A 187 -13.90 20.38 -11.23
CA ILE A 187 -14.72 20.28 -10.01
C ILE A 187 -16.10 19.66 -10.27
N ALA A 188 -16.49 19.53 -11.54
CA ALA A 188 -17.76 18.95 -11.96
C ALA A 188 -17.62 18.35 -13.37
N ILE A 189 -18.60 17.50 -13.75
CA ILE A 189 -18.67 16.90 -15.09
C ILE A 189 -19.42 17.83 -16.06
N ASP A 190 -20.28 18.69 -15.55
CA ASP A 190 -21.18 19.64 -16.21
C ASP A 190 -21.19 21.01 -15.51
#